data_67148bd4eff20aa77143e36c27976aec
#
_entry.id   67148bd4eff20aa77143e36c27976aec
#
_cell.length_a   1.000
_cell.length_b   1.000
_cell.length_c   1.000
_cell.angle_alpha   90.00
_cell.angle_beta   90.00
_cell.angle_gamma   90.00
#
_symmetry.space_group_name_H-M   'P 1'
#
loop_
_entity.id
_entity.type
_entity.pdbx_description
1 polymer ?
#
loop_
_entity_poly.entity_id
_entity_poly.type
_entity_poly.pdbx_seq_one_letter_code
_entity_poly.pdbx_strand_id
1 'polypeptide(L)'
;MQYNFDEVIDRKGTRCAKYDERIKKFGTEDLIPLWIADMDFKTAQPIIDACKKRAEEGIFGYTSRPDSYFEAVQNWEKERYDWCPDTALMSWSLGVVQSLTAIVRTFSHMDDKILIQSPVYTEFWDIPDMAGRKVLANALVEKEDRWQVDFADFEEKAKEAKIFILCNPHNPLGLVWEKEELQKMIEICHKHHVLVVSDEIHSDLIFHGKKHLRAATISPLAKETVITCCLLYTSDA
;
A
#
# COMPACT_ATOMS: atom_id res chain seq x y z
N MET A 1 -27.42 -0.35 8.53
CA MET A 1 -27.51 -1.67 7.87
C MET A 1 -26.75 -2.67 8.69
N GLN A 2 -27.29 -3.88 8.87
CA GLN A 2 -26.57 -4.97 9.54
C GLN A 2 -25.96 -5.85 8.44
N TYR A 3 -24.65 -6.04 8.48
CA TYR A 3 -23.94 -6.93 7.57
C TYR A 3 -23.80 -8.31 8.21
N ASN A 4 -23.91 -9.38 7.41
CA ASN A 4 -23.69 -10.75 7.86
C ASN A 4 -22.29 -11.19 7.45
N PHE A 5 -21.37 -11.24 8.38
CA PHE A 5 -20.00 -11.71 8.16
C PHE A 5 -19.82 -13.21 8.37
N ASP A 6 -20.89 -13.91 8.80
CA ASP A 6 -20.89 -15.38 8.96
C ASP A 6 -21.38 -16.11 7.72
N GLU A 7 -21.84 -15.37 6.68
CA GLU A 7 -22.28 -15.97 5.43
C GLU A 7 -21.09 -16.57 4.67
N VAL A 8 -21.08 -17.86 4.51
CA VAL A 8 -20.07 -18.55 3.68
C VAL A 8 -20.45 -18.41 2.21
N ILE A 9 -19.58 -17.72 1.46
CA ILE A 9 -19.77 -17.47 0.03
C ILE A 9 -18.88 -18.42 -0.76
N ASP A 10 -19.46 -19.29 -1.57
CA ASP A 10 -18.70 -20.14 -2.49
C ASP A 10 -18.22 -19.29 -3.68
N ARG A 11 -16.91 -19.16 -3.79
CA ARG A 11 -16.25 -18.39 -4.85
C ARG A 11 -15.60 -19.27 -5.92
N LYS A 12 -15.76 -20.60 -5.84
CA LYS A 12 -15.26 -21.52 -6.86
C LYS A 12 -16.02 -21.34 -8.18
N GLY A 13 -15.29 -21.36 -9.29
CA GLY A 13 -15.86 -21.18 -10.62
C GLY A 13 -16.33 -19.77 -10.96
N THR A 14 -16.05 -18.79 -10.09
CA THR A 14 -16.39 -17.37 -10.31
C THR A 14 -15.30 -16.59 -11.05
N ARG A 15 -14.23 -17.24 -11.46
CA ARG A 15 -12.98 -16.67 -11.97
C ARG A 15 -12.17 -15.91 -10.90
N CYS A 16 -12.45 -16.20 -9.63
CA CYS A 16 -11.66 -15.68 -8.53
C CYS A 16 -10.29 -16.36 -8.51
N ALA A 17 -9.23 -15.62 -8.77
CA ALA A 17 -7.86 -16.16 -8.80
C ALA A 17 -7.51 -16.91 -7.51
N LYS A 18 -7.88 -16.34 -6.35
CA LYS A 18 -7.66 -16.92 -5.03
C LYS A 18 -8.13 -18.38 -4.91
N TYR A 19 -9.27 -18.72 -5.52
CA TYR A 19 -9.87 -20.06 -5.48
C TYR A 19 -9.59 -20.89 -6.75
N ASP A 20 -9.71 -20.30 -7.91
CA ASP A 20 -9.73 -21.04 -9.18
C ASP A 20 -8.32 -21.33 -9.72
N GLU A 21 -7.28 -20.57 -9.27
CA GLU A 21 -5.91 -20.81 -9.70
C GLU A 21 -5.10 -21.74 -8.77
N ARG A 22 -5.71 -22.32 -7.72
CA ARG A 22 -4.99 -23.16 -6.74
C ARG A 22 -4.29 -24.35 -7.38
N ILE A 23 -4.95 -25.07 -8.28
CA ILE A 23 -4.35 -26.21 -8.98
C ILE A 23 -3.13 -25.76 -9.79
N LYS A 24 -3.25 -24.65 -10.52
CA LYS A 24 -2.17 -24.11 -11.34
C LYS A 24 -0.98 -23.66 -10.49
N LYS A 25 -1.24 -23.03 -9.34
CA LYS A 25 -0.22 -22.45 -8.46
C LYS A 25 0.43 -23.47 -7.52
N PHE A 26 -0.37 -24.38 -6.96
CA PHE A 26 0.03 -25.25 -5.85
C PHE A 26 -0.12 -26.75 -6.14
N GLY A 27 -0.63 -27.13 -7.33
CA GLY A 27 -0.81 -28.51 -7.73
C GLY A 27 -2.02 -29.23 -7.10
N THR A 28 -2.78 -28.54 -6.25
CA THR A 28 -3.97 -29.10 -5.58
C THR A 28 -5.01 -28.01 -5.32
N GLU A 29 -6.28 -28.38 -5.28
CA GLU A 29 -7.38 -27.52 -4.83
C GLU A 29 -7.75 -27.70 -3.35
N ASP A 30 -7.22 -28.73 -2.71
CA ASP A 30 -7.46 -29.04 -1.30
C ASP A 30 -6.55 -28.19 -0.39
N LEU A 31 -6.78 -26.88 -0.44
CA LEU A 31 -6.05 -25.87 0.34
C LEU A 31 -7.01 -24.81 0.82
N ILE A 32 -6.76 -24.28 2.03
CA ILE A 32 -7.35 -23.04 2.50
C ILE A 32 -6.57 -21.88 1.84
N PRO A 33 -7.16 -21.11 0.93
CA PRO A 33 -6.45 -20.09 0.18
C PRO A 33 -6.26 -18.83 1.01
N LEU A 34 -5.02 -18.56 1.43
CA LEU A 34 -4.61 -17.36 2.18
C LEU A 34 -3.51 -16.56 1.45
N TRP A 35 -3.33 -16.79 0.16
CA TRP A 35 -2.23 -16.23 -0.64
C TRP A 35 -2.56 -14.92 -1.37
N ILE A 36 -3.84 -14.57 -1.44
CA ILE A 36 -4.34 -13.27 -1.92
C ILE A 36 -5.17 -12.63 -0.83
N ALA A 37 -5.00 -11.32 -0.64
CA ALA A 37 -5.59 -10.57 0.45
C ALA A 37 -7.08 -10.21 0.25
N ASP A 38 -7.67 -10.49 -0.92
CA ASP A 38 -9.10 -10.21 -1.15
C ASP A 38 -9.99 -10.92 -0.13
N MET A 39 -10.91 -10.17 0.46
CA MET A 39 -11.78 -10.68 1.51
C MET A 39 -12.91 -11.55 0.93
N ASP A 40 -13.37 -12.52 1.73
CA ASP A 40 -14.46 -13.42 1.33
C ASP A 40 -15.84 -12.90 1.80
N PHE A 41 -15.96 -11.61 2.08
CA PHE A 41 -17.20 -10.93 2.44
C PHE A 41 -17.76 -10.16 1.26
N LYS A 42 -19.11 -10.08 1.17
CA LYS A 42 -19.75 -9.16 0.24
C LYS A 42 -19.40 -7.73 0.58
N THR A 43 -19.11 -6.92 -0.44
CA THR A 43 -18.96 -5.48 -0.25
C THR A 43 -20.28 -4.83 0.17
N ALA A 44 -20.21 -3.63 0.72
CA ALA A 44 -21.39 -2.93 1.22
C ALA A 44 -22.44 -2.68 0.12
N GLN A 45 -23.71 -2.84 0.48
CA GLN A 45 -24.82 -2.71 -0.48
C GLN A 45 -24.84 -1.37 -1.26
N PRO A 46 -24.53 -0.20 -0.66
CA PRO A 46 -24.44 1.05 -1.42
C PRO A 46 -23.41 1.03 -2.56
N ILE A 47 -22.29 0.30 -2.39
CA ILE A 47 -21.29 0.14 -3.43
C ILE A 47 -21.82 -0.72 -4.57
N ILE A 48 -22.49 -1.84 -4.22
CA ILE A 48 -23.14 -2.71 -5.21
C ILE A 48 -24.17 -1.93 -6.02
N ASP A 49 -24.99 -1.12 -5.36
CA ASP A 49 -26.06 -0.34 -6.00
C ASP A 49 -25.48 0.75 -6.93
N ALA A 50 -24.39 1.40 -6.52
CA ALA A 50 -23.68 2.35 -7.36
C ALA A 50 -23.10 1.69 -8.62
N CYS A 51 -22.49 0.50 -8.49
CA CYS A 51 -21.97 -0.27 -9.62
C CYS A 51 -23.10 -0.68 -10.59
N LYS A 52 -24.23 -1.17 -10.05
CA LYS A 52 -25.40 -1.54 -10.86
C LYS A 52 -25.94 -0.33 -11.64
N LYS A 53 -26.15 0.79 -10.95
CA LYS A 53 -26.60 2.03 -11.60
C LYS A 53 -25.67 2.43 -12.73
N ARG A 54 -24.35 2.37 -12.53
CA ARG A 54 -23.38 2.70 -13.57
C ARG A 54 -23.43 1.72 -14.74
N ALA A 55 -23.62 0.43 -14.48
CA ALA A 55 -23.75 -0.60 -15.50
C ALA A 55 -25.03 -0.43 -16.34
N GLU A 56 -26.14 -0.04 -15.71
CA GLU A 56 -27.44 0.21 -16.38
C GLU A 56 -27.38 1.38 -17.36
N GLU A 57 -26.50 2.38 -17.15
CA GLU A 57 -26.29 3.48 -18.11
C GLU A 57 -25.75 2.99 -19.46
N GLY A 58 -25.03 1.85 -19.48
CA GLY A 58 -24.58 1.13 -20.67
C GLY A 58 -23.56 1.85 -21.55
N ILE A 59 -23.13 3.06 -21.20
CA ILE A 59 -22.13 3.85 -21.95
C ILE A 59 -20.86 3.99 -21.08
N PHE A 60 -19.82 3.29 -21.47
CA PHE A 60 -18.54 3.25 -20.75
C PHE A 60 -17.51 4.12 -21.49
N GLY A 61 -17.63 5.43 -21.34
CA GLY A 61 -16.71 6.41 -21.92
C GLY A 61 -15.71 6.95 -20.89
N TYR A 62 -15.14 8.11 -21.20
CA TYR A 62 -14.25 8.81 -20.28
C TYR A 62 -15.05 9.36 -19.09
N THR A 63 -14.72 8.89 -17.90
CA THR A 63 -15.40 9.30 -16.66
C THR A 63 -14.58 10.39 -15.98
N SER A 64 -15.21 11.55 -15.74
CA SER A 64 -14.61 12.60 -14.90
C SER A 64 -14.67 12.21 -13.42
N ARG A 65 -13.76 12.75 -12.62
CA ARG A 65 -13.77 12.64 -11.17
C ARG A 65 -14.23 13.95 -10.60
N PRO A 66 -15.36 13.98 -9.91
CA PRO A 66 -15.85 15.19 -9.26
C PRO A 66 -14.99 15.51 -8.03
N ASP A 67 -15.02 16.78 -7.59
CA ASP A 67 -14.31 17.22 -6.38
C ASP A 67 -14.73 16.41 -5.15
N SER A 68 -15.99 15.98 -5.09
CA SER A 68 -16.52 15.13 -4.03
C SER A 68 -15.78 13.78 -3.87
N TYR A 69 -15.08 13.32 -4.91
CA TYR A 69 -14.20 12.13 -4.79
C TYR A 69 -13.00 12.44 -3.88
N PHE A 70 -12.32 13.55 -4.13
CA PHE A 70 -11.15 13.96 -3.33
C PHE A 70 -11.56 14.43 -1.93
N GLU A 71 -12.71 15.06 -1.80
CA GLU A 71 -13.31 15.42 -0.51
C GLU A 71 -13.63 14.19 0.34
N ALA A 72 -14.13 13.11 -0.27
CA ALA A 72 -14.39 11.86 0.44
C ALA A 72 -13.09 11.24 0.98
N VAL A 73 -11.99 11.27 0.19
CA VAL A 73 -10.65 10.85 0.65
C VAL A 73 -10.20 11.71 1.82
N GLN A 74 -10.26 13.04 1.68
CA GLN A 74 -9.83 13.98 2.71
C GLN A 74 -10.62 13.80 4.02
N ASN A 75 -11.94 13.59 3.93
CA ASN A 75 -12.79 13.36 5.09
C ASN A 75 -12.45 12.05 5.79
N TRP A 76 -12.18 10.97 5.03
CA TRP A 76 -11.74 9.70 5.58
C TRP A 76 -10.41 9.82 6.33
N GLU A 77 -9.43 10.47 5.73
CA GLU A 77 -8.11 10.70 6.33
C GLU A 77 -8.22 11.56 7.60
N LYS A 78 -9.07 12.57 7.57
CA LYS A 78 -9.32 13.43 8.73
C LYS A 78 -9.99 12.67 9.87
N GLU A 79 -11.01 11.88 9.57
CA GLU A 79 -11.76 11.13 10.59
C GLU A 79 -10.92 10.03 11.23
N ARG A 80 -10.15 9.30 10.41
CA ARG A 80 -9.41 8.12 10.85
C ARG A 80 -8.03 8.43 11.42
N TYR A 81 -7.34 9.40 10.84
CA TYR A 81 -5.91 9.65 11.09
C TYR A 81 -5.61 11.07 11.54
N ASP A 82 -6.63 11.92 11.75
CA ASP A 82 -6.48 13.34 12.07
C ASP A 82 -5.58 14.08 11.06
N TRP A 83 -5.63 13.65 9.80
CA TRP A 83 -4.87 14.21 8.69
C TRP A 83 -5.80 14.83 7.65
N CYS A 84 -5.50 16.06 7.25
CA CYS A 84 -6.25 16.77 6.23
C CYS A 84 -5.32 17.08 5.05
N PRO A 85 -5.10 16.12 4.13
CA PRO A 85 -4.27 16.36 2.96
C PRO A 85 -4.93 17.37 2.02
N ASP A 86 -4.09 18.17 1.32
CA ASP A 86 -4.58 19.13 0.33
C ASP A 86 -5.09 18.38 -0.91
N THR A 87 -6.35 18.58 -1.26
CA THR A 87 -6.96 17.95 -2.43
C THR A 87 -6.28 18.34 -3.75
N ALA A 88 -5.67 19.52 -3.80
CA ALA A 88 -4.91 19.96 -4.98
C ALA A 88 -3.61 19.17 -5.20
N LEU A 89 -3.11 18.49 -4.15
CA LEU A 89 -1.93 17.63 -4.21
C LEU A 89 -2.28 16.14 -4.37
N MET A 90 -3.57 15.81 -4.45
CA MET A 90 -3.99 14.43 -4.65
C MET A 90 -4.00 14.06 -6.13
N SER A 91 -3.50 12.87 -6.41
CA SER A 91 -3.62 12.24 -7.72
C SER A 91 -4.25 10.85 -7.57
N TRP A 92 -4.90 10.36 -8.61
CA TRP A 92 -5.51 9.05 -8.58
C TRP A 92 -4.78 8.08 -9.51
N SER A 93 -4.85 6.80 -9.19
CA SER A 93 -4.42 5.71 -10.05
C SER A 93 -5.38 4.53 -9.96
N LEU A 94 -5.17 3.50 -10.77
CA LEU A 94 -5.97 2.28 -10.75
C LEU A 94 -5.66 1.37 -9.54
N GLY A 95 -4.60 1.67 -8.80
CA GLY A 95 -4.18 0.93 -7.63
C GLY A 95 -2.80 1.35 -7.17
N VAL A 96 -2.38 0.90 -5.97
CA VAL A 96 -1.09 1.31 -5.37
C VAL A 96 0.10 0.81 -6.20
N VAL A 97 0.05 -0.41 -6.74
CA VAL A 97 1.12 -0.95 -7.61
C VAL A 97 1.36 -0.03 -8.81
N GLN A 98 0.28 0.48 -9.46
CA GLN A 98 0.39 1.42 -10.56
C GLN A 98 0.94 2.78 -10.11
N SER A 99 0.56 3.24 -8.92
CA SER A 99 1.11 4.47 -8.33
C SER A 99 2.62 4.33 -8.11
N LEU A 100 3.05 3.25 -7.45
CA LEU A 100 4.46 2.97 -7.19
C LEU A 100 5.26 2.87 -8.50
N THR A 101 4.71 2.18 -9.51
CA THR A 101 5.33 2.07 -10.83
C THR A 101 5.51 3.44 -11.49
N ALA A 102 4.47 4.28 -11.45
CA ALA A 102 4.53 5.63 -12.01
C ALA A 102 5.56 6.50 -11.29
N ILE A 103 5.59 6.45 -9.95
CA ILE A 103 6.53 7.22 -9.14
C ILE A 103 7.97 6.78 -9.39
N VAL A 104 8.24 5.47 -9.38
CA VAL A 104 9.58 4.93 -9.66
C VAL A 104 10.06 5.40 -11.03
N ARG A 105 9.22 5.34 -12.05
CA ARG A 105 9.59 5.77 -13.41
C ARG A 105 9.76 7.27 -13.56
N THR A 106 9.02 8.06 -12.80
CA THR A 106 9.04 9.53 -12.89
C THR A 106 10.22 10.12 -12.13
N PHE A 107 10.51 9.61 -10.94
CA PHE A 107 11.49 10.21 -10.03
C PHE A 107 12.84 9.49 -10.00
N SER A 108 13.05 8.53 -10.90
CA SER A 108 14.34 7.86 -11.07
C SER A 108 14.65 7.56 -12.53
N HIS A 109 15.91 7.28 -12.82
CA HIS A 109 16.41 6.87 -14.12
C HIS A 109 16.80 5.39 -14.14
N MET A 110 17.09 4.85 -15.33
CA MET A 110 17.65 3.50 -15.44
C MET A 110 18.94 3.40 -14.62
N ASP A 111 19.15 2.23 -14.03
CA ASP A 111 20.25 1.93 -13.11
C ASP A 111 20.25 2.65 -11.75
N ASP A 112 19.35 3.61 -11.51
CA ASP A 112 19.16 4.16 -10.16
C ASP A 112 18.75 3.06 -9.19
N LYS A 113 19.06 3.26 -7.91
CA LYS A 113 18.81 2.28 -6.87
C LYS A 113 17.57 2.64 -6.05
N ILE A 114 16.73 1.66 -5.83
CA ILE A 114 15.51 1.77 -5.03
C ILE A 114 15.70 0.98 -3.73
N LEU A 115 15.59 1.67 -2.60
CA LEU A 115 15.71 1.07 -1.28
C LEU A 115 14.36 0.47 -0.86
N ILE A 116 14.39 -0.74 -0.35
CA ILE A 116 13.25 -1.44 0.26
C ILE A 116 13.70 -2.12 1.55
N GLN A 117 12.76 -2.60 2.35
CA GLN A 117 13.04 -3.37 3.58
C GLN A 117 12.54 -4.80 3.42
N SER A 118 13.44 -5.78 3.55
CA SER A 118 13.07 -7.20 3.38
C SER A 118 12.96 -7.96 4.71
N PRO A 119 12.10 -9.02 4.79
CA PRO A 119 11.18 -9.47 3.75
C PRO A 119 10.03 -8.49 3.53
N VAL A 120 9.58 -8.31 2.30
CA VAL A 120 8.49 -7.38 1.94
C VAL A 120 7.67 -7.93 0.76
N TYR A 121 6.53 -7.35 0.49
CA TYR A 121 5.66 -7.65 -0.62
C TYR A 121 6.42 -7.74 -1.95
N THR A 122 6.13 -8.76 -2.75
CA THR A 122 6.90 -9.11 -3.96
C THR A 122 7.00 -7.98 -4.98
N GLU A 123 5.95 -7.19 -5.14
CA GLU A 123 5.94 -6.07 -6.09
C GLU A 123 6.99 -4.99 -5.78
N PHE A 124 7.48 -4.91 -4.52
CA PHE A 124 8.57 -3.98 -4.19
C PHE A 124 9.90 -4.39 -4.82
N TRP A 125 10.03 -5.66 -5.20
CA TRP A 125 11.16 -6.18 -5.98
C TRP A 125 10.91 -6.04 -7.48
N ASP A 126 9.69 -6.40 -7.92
CA ASP A 126 9.34 -6.52 -9.32
C ASP A 126 9.20 -5.14 -9.99
N ILE A 127 8.62 -4.15 -9.31
CA ILE A 127 8.43 -2.79 -9.85
C ILE A 127 9.75 -2.13 -10.24
N PRO A 128 10.78 -2.06 -9.38
CA PRO A 128 12.07 -1.51 -9.76
C PRO A 128 12.74 -2.30 -10.89
N ASP A 129 12.74 -3.62 -10.80
CA ASP A 129 13.37 -4.49 -11.79
C ASP A 129 12.76 -4.32 -13.19
N MET A 130 11.44 -4.42 -13.30
CA MET A 130 10.71 -4.18 -14.55
C MET A 130 10.89 -2.76 -15.11
N ALA A 131 11.21 -1.81 -14.23
CA ALA A 131 11.52 -0.44 -14.61
C ALA A 131 13.00 -0.21 -14.97
N GLY A 132 13.85 -1.23 -14.89
CA GLY A 132 15.30 -1.13 -15.15
C GLY A 132 16.08 -0.43 -14.04
N ARG A 133 15.59 -0.48 -12.79
CA ARG A 133 16.23 0.04 -11.59
C ARG A 133 16.81 -1.11 -10.77
N LYS A 134 17.77 -0.82 -9.90
CA LYS A 134 18.38 -1.81 -9.03
C LYS A 134 17.77 -1.75 -7.64
N VAL A 135 17.54 -2.89 -7.02
CA VAL A 135 17.02 -2.94 -5.65
C VAL A 135 18.16 -2.99 -4.64
N LEU A 136 18.05 -2.14 -3.62
CA LEU A 136 18.84 -2.22 -2.38
C LEU A 136 17.91 -2.70 -1.26
N ALA A 137 18.15 -3.87 -0.72
CA ALA A 137 17.33 -4.43 0.34
C ALA A 137 17.99 -4.26 1.71
N ASN A 138 17.41 -3.42 2.56
CA ASN A 138 17.74 -3.39 3.99
C ASN A 138 17.01 -4.55 4.66
N ALA A 139 17.74 -5.56 5.09
CA ALA A 139 17.18 -6.69 5.79
C ALA A 139 16.73 -6.28 7.20
N LEU A 140 15.46 -6.47 7.49
CA LEU A 140 14.95 -6.31 8.85
C LEU A 140 15.52 -7.42 9.74
N VAL A 141 15.77 -7.09 11.00
CA VAL A 141 16.32 -8.02 11.99
C VAL A 141 15.30 -8.30 13.08
N GLU A 142 15.15 -9.56 13.44
CA GLU A 142 14.29 -9.95 14.54
C GLU A 142 15.04 -9.82 15.86
N LYS A 143 14.49 -9.00 16.77
CA LYS A 143 15.01 -8.82 18.14
C LYS A 143 13.84 -8.72 19.10
N GLU A 144 13.93 -9.43 20.21
CA GLU A 144 12.92 -9.37 21.29
C GLU A 144 11.49 -9.60 20.77
N ASP A 145 11.33 -10.63 19.95
CA ASP A 145 10.06 -11.02 19.31
C ASP A 145 9.43 -9.92 18.41
N ARG A 146 10.24 -8.96 17.95
CA ARG A 146 9.81 -7.89 17.04
C ARG A 146 10.83 -7.67 15.92
N TRP A 147 10.33 -7.48 14.72
CA TRP A 147 11.14 -7.04 13.58
C TRP A 147 11.53 -5.57 13.73
N GLN A 148 12.78 -5.25 13.49
CA GLN A 148 13.36 -3.93 13.65
C GLN A 148 14.24 -3.56 12.45
N VAL A 149 14.42 -2.25 12.24
CA VAL A 149 15.31 -1.73 11.21
C VAL A 149 16.77 -1.82 11.67
N ASP A 150 17.62 -2.42 10.86
CA ASP A 150 19.06 -2.19 10.97
C ASP A 150 19.37 -0.82 10.38
N PHE A 151 19.43 0.19 11.25
CA PHE A 151 19.65 1.58 10.82
C PHE A 151 21.04 1.85 10.28
N ALA A 152 22.04 1.06 10.66
CA ALA A 152 23.40 1.23 10.13
C ALA A 152 23.43 0.78 8.65
N ASP A 153 22.88 -0.39 8.37
CA ASP A 153 22.74 -0.91 7.01
C ASP A 153 21.78 -0.03 6.16
N PHE A 154 20.67 0.44 6.78
CA PHE A 154 19.72 1.32 6.12
C PHE A 154 20.39 2.62 5.64
N GLU A 155 21.16 3.28 6.51
CA GLU A 155 21.84 4.53 6.16
C GLU A 155 22.91 4.32 5.09
N GLU A 156 23.69 3.22 5.15
CA GLU A 156 24.67 2.91 4.09
C GLU A 156 23.98 2.77 2.73
N LYS A 157 22.83 2.08 2.67
CA LYS A 157 22.06 1.92 1.44
C LYS A 157 21.39 3.21 0.98
N ALA A 158 20.94 4.04 1.91
CA ALA A 158 20.35 5.33 1.59
C ALA A 158 21.32 6.28 0.87
N LYS A 159 22.62 6.19 1.13
CA LYS A 159 23.64 6.98 0.42
C LYS A 159 23.64 6.77 -1.09
N GLU A 160 23.19 5.61 -1.53
CA GLU A 160 23.18 5.22 -2.94
C GLU A 160 21.78 5.15 -3.57
N ALA A 161 20.74 5.24 -2.74
CA ALA A 161 19.37 5.12 -3.17
C ALA A 161 18.81 6.44 -3.74
N LYS A 162 17.91 6.34 -4.70
CA LYS A 162 17.13 7.46 -5.23
C LYS A 162 15.75 7.57 -4.61
N ILE A 163 15.12 6.41 -4.34
CA ILE A 163 13.80 6.29 -3.76
C ILE A 163 13.86 5.24 -2.65
N PHE A 164 13.16 5.46 -1.55
CA PHE A 164 12.85 4.46 -0.55
C PHE A 164 11.35 4.15 -0.61
N ILE A 165 10.98 2.91 -0.89
CA ILE A 165 9.60 2.43 -0.83
C ILE A 165 9.39 1.86 0.56
N LEU A 166 8.64 2.59 1.38
CA LEU A 166 8.28 2.22 2.75
C LEU A 166 6.96 1.44 2.73
N CYS A 167 6.94 0.24 3.30
CA CYS A 167 5.72 -0.53 3.56
C CYS A 167 5.18 -0.20 4.95
N ASN A 168 4.02 0.46 5.05
CA ASN A 168 3.49 0.98 6.32
C ASN A 168 1.95 0.91 6.39
N PRO A 169 1.35 -0.07 7.04
CA PRO A 169 1.94 -1.20 7.81
C PRO A 169 2.70 -2.18 6.93
N HIS A 170 3.64 -2.90 7.53
CA HIS A 170 4.57 -3.74 6.79
C HIS A 170 3.98 -5.13 6.46
N ASN A 171 3.92 -5.44 5.19
CA ASN A 171 3.53 -6.75 4.66
C ASN A 171 4.79 -7.53 4.20
N PRO A 172 5.01 -8.80 4.60
CA PRO A 172 4.06 -9.71 5.27
C PRO A 172 4.16 -9.74 6.79
N LEU A 173 4.98 -8.90 7.42
CA LEU A 173 5.31 -9.05 8.84
C LEU A 173 4.19 -8.58 9.79
N GLY A 174 3.13 -7.92 9.28
CA GLY A 174 2.06 -7.35 10.11
C GLY A 174 2.58 -6.27 11.09
N LEU A 175 3.69 -5.64 10.75
CA LEU A 175 4.35 -4.68 11.63
C LEU A 175 3.79 -3.28 11.44
N VAL A 176 3.38 -2.66 12.54
CA VAL A 176 3.07 -1.23 12.61
C VAL A 176 4.31 -0.52 13.15
N TRP A 177 4.84 0.42 12.36
CA TRP A 177 6.02 1.19 12.74
C TRP A 177 5.72 2.15 13.87
N GLU A 178 6.66 2.30 14.81
CA GLU A 178 6.58 3.33 15.84
C GLU A 178 7.02 4.69 15.25
N LYS A 179 6.58 5.76 15.89
CA LYS A 179 6.84 7.13 15.40
C LYS A 179 8.33 7.42 15.24
N GLU A 180 9.12 6.98 16.20
CA GLU A 180 10.57 7.18 16.25
C GLU A 180 11.29 6.45 15.11
N GLU A 181 10.79 5.27 14.73
CA GLU A 181 11.34 4.50 13.60
C GLU A 181 11.04 5.20 12.28
N LEU A 182 9.77 5.60 12.06
CA LEU A 182 9.38 6.35 10.87
C LEU A 182 10.16 7.67 10.76
N GLN A 183 10.26 8.42 11.84
CA GLN A 183 10.97 9.67 11.87
C GLN A 183 12.45 9.48 11.50
N LYS A 184 13.12 8.48 12.08
CA LYS A 184 14.53 8.20 11.80
C LYS A 184 14.76 7.76 10.37
N MET A 185 13.89 6.90 9.80
CA MET A 185 13.99 6.51 8.39
C MET A 185 13.87 7.72 7.47
N ILE A 186 12.90 8.60 7.72
CA ILE A 186 12.67 9.80 6.91
C ILE A 186 13.82 10.81 7.04
N GLU A 187 14.36 11.02 8.24
CA GLU A 187 15.51 11.90 8.47
C GLU A 187 16.75 11.40 7.73
N ILE A 188 17.03 10.08 7.75
CA ILE A 188 18.12 9.48 6.98
C ILE A 188 17.89 9.68 5.49
N CYS A 189 16.70 9.40 5.00
CA CYS A 189 16.36 9.59 3.59
C CYS A 189 16.54 11.06 3.16
N HIS A 190 16.03 11.99 3.95
CA HIS A 190 16.20 13.42 3.68
C HIS A 190 17.68 13.83 3.64
N LYS A 191 18.48 13.39 4.61
CA LYS A 191 19.94 13.66 4.69
C LYS A 191 20.67 13.24 3.41
N HIS A 192 20.22 12.13 2.78
CA HIS A 192 20.84 11.56 1.59
C HIS A 192 20.07 11.87 0.30
N HIS A 193 19.08 12.78 0.32
CA HIS A 193 18.26 13.20 -0.83
C HIS A 193 17.48 12.04 -1.47
N VAL A 194 17.02 11.10 -0.65
CA VAL A 194 16.20 9.97 -1.05
C VAL A 194 14.72 10.34 -0.92
N LEU A 195 13.95 10.18 -2.00
CA LEU A 195 12.51 10.37 -1.96
C LEU A 195 11.86 9.21 -1.19
N VAL A 196 11.01 9.51 -0.21
CA VAL A 196 10.25 8.49 0.52
C VAL A 196 8.87 8.33 -0.12
N VAL A 197 8.53 7.10 -0.47
CA VAL A 197 7.21 6.72 -0.98
C VAL A 197 6.61 5.71 -0.02
N SER A 198 5.61 6.12 0.74
CA SER A 198 4.96 5.29 1.75
C SER A 198 3.74 4.58 1.15
N ASP A 199 3.83 3.26 1.02
CA ASP A 199 2.68 2.41 0.70
C ASP A 199 1.92 2.13 1.99
N GLU A 200 0.73 2.72 2.10
CA GLU A 200 -0.12 2.66 3.28
C GLU A 200 -1.45 1.94 3.00
N ILE A 201 -1.46 1.04 2.03
CA ILE A 201 -2.66 0.33 1.60
C ILE A 201 -3.35 -0.44 2.74
N HIS A 202 -2.59 -0.96 3.70
CA HIS A 202 -3.11 -1.73 4.82
C HIS A 202 -3.46 -0.90 6.06
N SER A 203 -3.44 0.43 5.96
CA SER A 203 -3.59 1.35 7.10
C SER A 203 -4.90 1.15 7.91
N ASP A 204 -5.99 0.78 7.25
CA ASP A 204 -7.28 0.57 7.91
C ASP A 204 -7.42 -0.78 8.64
N LEU A 205 -6.45 -1.69 8.46
CA LEU A 205 -6.45 -3.05 9.03
C LEU A 205 -5.43 -3.17 10.16
N ILE A 206 -5.65 -2.44 11.25
CA ILE A 206 -4.76 -2.44 12.42
C ILE A 206 -5.41 -3.17 13.56
N PHE A 207 -4.65 -4.11 14.17
CA PHE A 207 -5.11 -4.95 15.27
C PHE A 207 -4.45 -4.56 16.60
N HIS A 208 -4.94 -5.16 17.69
CA HIS A 208 -4.35 -5.10 19.03
C HIS A 208 -4.24 -3.69 19.64
N GLY A 209 -5.18 -2.80 19.33
CA GLY A 209 -5.25 -1.46 19.92
C GLY A 209 -4.13 -0.51 19.49
N LYS A 210 -3.29 -0.90 18.53
CA LYS A 210 -2.34 0.02 17.91
C LYS A 210 -3.06 0.99 16.98
N LYS A 211 -2.40 2.11 16.69
CA LYS A 211 -2.88 3.07 15.71
C LYS A 211 -1.85 3.18 14.59
N HIS A 212 -2.34 3.21 13.36
CA HIS A 212 -1.51 3.55 12.22
C HIS A 212 -1.14 5.02 12.26
N LEU A 213 0.11 5.33 11.92
CA LEU A 213 0.62 6.68 11.75
C LEU A 213 0.88 6.93 10.27
N ARG A 214 0.20 7.92 9.70
CA ARG A 214 0.51 8.38 8.35
C ARG A 214 1.94 8.92 8.31
N ALA A 215 2.81 8.32 7.51
CA ALA A 215 4.21 8.71 7.45
C ALA A 215 4.40 10.21 7.17
N ALA A 216 3.55 10.79 6.31
CA ALA A 216 3.59 12.21 5.98
C ALA A 216 3.22 13.15 7.15
N THR A 217 2.66 12.64 8.26
CA THR A 217 2.17 13.49 9.38
C THR A 217 3.10 13.53 10.59
N ILE A 218 4.13 12.69 10.61
CA ILE A 218 4.96 12.51 11.81
C ILE A 218 5.85 13.72 12.14
N SER A 219 6.17 14.55 11.16
CA SER A 219 6.94 15.77 11.33
C SER A 219 6.71 16.77 10.18
N PRO A 220 7.07 18.06 10.33
CA PRO A 220 7.06 19.02 9.22
C PRO A 220 7.90 18.56 8.02
N LEU A 221 9.06 17.94 8.28
CA LEU A 221 9.93 17.38 7.25
C LEU A 221 9.22 16.27 6.47
N ALA A 222 8.55 15.36 7.17
CA ALA A 222 7.82 14.28 6.54
C ALA A 222 6.71 14.78 5.62
N LYS A 223 6.00 15.83 6.01
CA LYS A 223 4.96 16.46 5.19
C LYS A 223 5.47 16.95 3.83
N GLU A 224 6.72 17.38 3.77
CA GLU A 224 7.33 17.94 2.54
C GLU A 224 8.05 16.87 1.69
N THR A 225 8.40 15.73 2.29
CA THR A 225 9.32 14.75 1.66
C THR A 225 8.73 13.38 1.43
N VAL A 226 7.51 13.12 1.89
CA VAL A 226 6.86 11.81 1.76
C VAL A 226 5.70 11.88 0.77
N ILE A 227 5.70 10.98 -0.20
CA ILE A 227 4.53 10.69 -1.03
C ILE A 227 3.80 9.51 -0.41
N THR A 228 2.52 9.68 -0.08
CA THR A 228 1.67 8.61 0.45
C THR A 228 0.86 7.95 -0.67
N CYS A 229 0.95 6.64 -0.79
CA CYS A 229 0.12 5.81 -1.65
C CYS A 229 -0.86 5.02 -0.77
N CYS A 230 -2.16 5.15 -1.04
CA CYS A 230 -3.20 4.47 -0.28
C CYS A 230 -4.44 4.26 -1.13
N LEU A 231 -5.37 3.44 -0.67
CA LEU A 231 -6.69 3.27 -1.24
C LEU A 231 -7.76 3.61 -0.21
N LEU A 232 -8.90 4.13 -0.68
CA LEU A 232 -10.12 4.24 0.15
C LEU A 232 -10.78 2.89 0.41
N TYR A 233 -10.36 1.87 -0.33
CA TYR A 233 -10.96 0.56 -0.34
C TYR A 233 -9.86 -0.49 -0.39
N THR A 234 -9.81 -1.31 0.63
CA THR A 234 -8.86 -2.42 0.75
C THR A 234 -9.39 -3.64 0.02
N SER A 235 -9.60 -3.54 -1.27
CA SER A 235 -9.62 -4.75 -2.05
C SER A 235 -8.22 -4.91 -2.59
N ASP A 236 -7.57 -5.94 -2.22
CA ASP A 236 -6.29 -6.33 -2.70
C ASP A 236 -5.61 -5.29 -3.58
N ALA A 237 -4.59 -4.85 -3.13
CA ALA A 237 -3.73 -4.09 -3.98
C ALA A 237 -3.28 -4.95 -5.14
#